data_d36f3bb94978b69f77e547ba2517d738
#
_entry.id   d36f3bb94978b69f77e547ba2517d738
#
_cell.length_a   1.000
_cell.length_b   1.000
_cell.length_c   1.000
_cell.angle_alpha   90.00
_cell.angle_beta   90.00
_cell.angle_gamma   90.00
#
_symmetry.space_group_name_H-M   'P 1'
#
loop_
_entity.id
_entity.type
_entity.pdbx_description
1 polymer ?
#
loop_
_entity_poly.entity_id
_entity_poly.type
_entity_poly.pdbx_seq_one_letter_code
_entity_poly.pdbx_strand_id
1 'polypeptide(L)'
;KGSAQDAHEAIRPTSLELTPKMVEPFLSRDELKLYTLIWNRFMASQMAPQQNESTTIELTVQNDYTFKATGSRVIFPGFSAVYEDTKKEDAPQLPALKKNDAAHTVEVLPEQHFTQPPPRYSEASLIKTLEELGIGRPSTYAPILDTIVSRNYVENTNKQFIPTELGFVVVDFLIAYFEKIINTSFTRDLEEELDAIASGKDTYLKVLSDFYEVFAKELEDASDVDRIEIASMESDETCEICNSPMVYKFGRYGKFLACSNFPECKNTKPITVGTGVTCPKCKEGEIVERKSRRGRLFYGCNRYPQCDFTLWDKPTHDFCETCGSIMVEKTYKNGITKKFCSNETCPTRPPKKTRKKKSEASEETVKESKEYEKSKESKKSSKAKKEETTVE
;
A
#
# COMPACT_ATOMS: atom_id res chain seq x y z
N LYS A 1 -24.90 -16.92 1.83
CA LYS A 1 -24.59 -15.49 1.72
C LYS A 1 -24.51 -15.15 0.24
N GLY A 2 -25.35 -14.24 -0.28
CA GLY A 2 -25.50 -13.96 -1.71
C GLY A 2 -24.33 -13.28 -2.41
N SER A 3 -23.15 -13.17 -1.77
CA SER A 3 -21.94 -12.58 -2.33
C SER A 3 -20.77 -13.58 -2.44
N ALA A 4 -21.01 -14.86 -2.28
CA ALA A 4 -19.95 -15.85 -2.45
C ALA A 4 -19.64 -16.06 -3.93
N GLN A 5 -18.37 -15.94 -4.31
CA GLN A 5 -17.90 -16.21 -5.68
C GLN A 5 -17.55 -17.70 -5.78
N ASP A 6 -18.47 -18.49 -6.30
CA ASP A 6 -18.40 -19.96 -6.30
C ASP A 6 -17.15 -20.55 -7.00
N ALA A 7 -16.53 -19.79 -7.91
CA ALA A 7 -15.33 -20.23 -8.64
C ALA A 7 -14.02 -20.13 -7.84
N HIS A 8 -14.04 -19.55 -6.64
CA HIS A 8 -12.83 -19.27 -5.88
C HIS A 8 -12.83 -20.00 -4.53
N GLU A 9 -11.74 -20.72 -4.27
CA GLU A 9 -11.47 -21.30 -2.95
C GLU A 9 -10.78 -20.25 -2.06
N ALA A 10 -11.14 -20.19 -0.78
CA ALA A 10 -10.45 -19.35 0.18
C ALA A 10 -8.98 -19.74 0.35
N ILE A 11 -8.12 -18.75 0.59
CA ILE A 11 -6.69 -18.99 0.87
C ILE A 11 -6.58 -19.69 2.22
N ARG A 12 -6.03 -20.90 2.22
CA ARG A 12 -5.84 -21.74 3.40
C ARG A 12 -4.51 -22.49 3.37
N PRO A 13 -3.94 -22.92 4.50
CA PRO A 13 -2.79 -23.80 4.51
C PRO A 13 -3.15 -25.17 3.91
N THR A 14 -2.20 -25.79 3.19
CA THR A 14 -2.39 -27.15 2.64
C THR A 14 -2.44 -28.23 3.72
N SER A 15 -1.75 -28.02 4.84
CA SER A 15 -1.81 -28.89 6.02
C SER A 15 -1.79 -28.06 7.29
N LEU A 16 -2.67 -28.37 8.23
CA LEU A 16 -2.73 -27.72 9.54
C LEU A 16 -1.60 -28.14 10.48
N GLU A 17 -1.05 -29.33 10.25
CA GLU A 17 0.05 -29.88 11.04
C GLU A 17 1.35 -29.08 10.84
N LEU A 18 1.50 -28.44 9.68
CA LEU A 18 2.64 -27.59 9.37
C LEU A 18 2.47 -26.22 10.01
N THR A 19 2.73 -26.13 11.30
CA THR A 19 2.64 -24.84 12.02
C THR A 19 3.71 -23.86 11.52
N PRO A 20 3.51 -22.52 11.67
CA PRO A 20 4.51 -21.53 11.29
C PRO A 20 5.90 -21.78 11.85
N LYS A 21 5.99 -22.29 13.10
CA LYS A 21 7.25 -22.62 13.74
C LYS A 21 7.97 -23.81 13.07
N MET A 22 7.22 -24.80 12.59
CA MET A 22 7.79 -25.96 11.91
C MET A 22 8.33 -25.63 10.52
N VAL A 23 7.69 -24.71 9.81
CA VAL A 23 8.10 -24.32 8.44
C VAL A 23 9.14 -23.19 8.42
N GLU A 24 9.40 -22.56 9.55
CA GLU A 24 10.37 -21.44 9.67
C GLU A 24 11.75 -21.75 9.07
N PRO A 25 12.36 -22.94 9.28
CA PRO A 25 13.66 -23.24 8.69
C PRO A 25 13.69 -23.33 7.17
N PHE A 26 12.53 -23.56 6.53
CA PHE A 26 12.38 -23.83 5.10
C PHE A 26 11.92 -22.59 4.28
N LEU A 27 11.50 -21.52 4.95
CA LEU A 27 10.94 -20.34 4.32
C LEU A 27 11.85 -19.12 4.47
N SER A 28 11.86 -18.26 3.48
CA SER A 28 12.43 -16.92 3.63
C SER A 28 11.60 -16.09 4.63
N ARG A 29 12.18 -15.00 5.15
CA ARG A 29 11.49 -14.14 6.12
C ARG A 29 10.12 -13.61 5.64
N ASP A 30 10.01 -13.28 4.37
CA ASP A 30 8.78 -12.69 3.83
C ASP A 30 7.74 -13.79 3.54
N GLU A 31 8.17 -14.97 3.08
CA GLU A 31 7.32 -16.16 2.94
C GLU A 31 6.81 -16.64 4.30
N LEU A 32 7.67 -16.68 5.34
CA LEU A 32 7.26 -17.06 6.68
C LEU A 32 6.19 -16.11 7.24
N LYS A 33 6.32 -14.80 7.03
CA LYS A 33 5.30 -13.84 7.47
C LYS A 33 3.96 -14.06 6.78
N LEU A 34 4.00 -14.29 5.46
CA LEU A 34 2.79 -14.55 4.70
C LEU A 34 2.15 -15.87 5.12
N TYR A 35 2.95 -16.94 5.27
CA TYR A 35 2.46 -18.24 5.74
C TYR A 35 1.85 -18.14 7.14
N THR A 36 2.52 -17.44 8.06
CA THR A 36 2.02 -17.21 9.42
C THR A 36 0.68 -16.48 9.41
N LEU A 37 0.54 -15.46 8.57
CA LEU A 37 -0.72 -14.72 8.43
C LEU A 37 -1.84 -15.64 7.93
N ILE A 38 -1.60 -16.42 6.88
CA ILE A 38 -2.57 -17.36 6.30
C ILE A 38 -2.98 -18.42 7.34
N TRP A 39 -2.00 -19.03 8.00
CA TRP A 39 -2.23 -20.09 8.99
C TRP A 39 -3.02 -19.56 10.18
N ASN A 40 -2.59 -18.44 10.78
CA ASN A 40 -3.27 -17.83 11.93
C ASN A 40 -4.69 -17.39 11.55
N ARG A 41 -4.89 -16.79 10.37
CA ARG A 41 -6.21 -16.35 9.91
C ARG A 41 -7.16 -17.51 9.71
N PHE A 42 -6.68 -18.58 9.11
CA PHE A 42 -7.46 -19.80 8.92
C PHE A 42 -7.83 -20.44 10.27
N MET A 43 -6.85 -20.62 11.17
CA MET A 43 -7.12 -21.17 12.50
C MET A 43 -8.12 -20.33 13.27
N ALA A 44 -7.93 -19.02 13.28
CA ALA A 44 -8.85 -18.08 13.94
C ALA A 44 -10.30 -18.19 13.43
N SER A 45 -10.48 -18.43 12.12
CA SER A 45 -11.81 -18.58 11.51
C SER A 45 -12.56 -19.84 12.00
N GLN A 46 -11.86 -20.84 12.52
CA GLN A 46 -12.41 -22.07 13.05
C GLN A 46 -12.54 -22.08 14.58
N MET A 47 -12.07 -21.02 15.25
CA MET A 47 -12.11 -20.91 16.71
C MET A 47 -13.37 -20.20 17.21
N ALA A 48 -13.67 -20.38 18.49
CA ALA A 48 -14.74 -19.66 19.15
C ALA A 48 -14.48 -18.14 19.18
N PRO A 49 -15.53 -17.32 19.17
CA PRO A 49 -15.40 -15.87 19.24
C PRO A 49 -14.77 -15.44 20.59
N GLN A 50 -14.02 -14.34 20.55
CA GLN A 50 -13.53 -13.69 21.76
C GLN A 50 -14.71 -13.12 22.57
N GLN A 51 -14.65 -13.26 23.89
CA GLN A 51 -15.62 -12.66 24.79
C GLN A 51 -14.97 -11.51 25.57
N ASN A 52 -15.57 -10.35 25.48
CA ASN A 52 -15.12 -9.14 26.18
C ASN A 52 -16.19 -8.74 27.19
N GLU A 53 -15.73 -8.31 28.36
CA GLU A 53 -16.58 -7.61 29.34
C GLU A 53 -16.32 -6.11 29.20
N SER A 54 -17.38 -5.36 28.91
CA SER A 54 -17.32 -3.89 28.88
C SER A 54 -17.90 -3.32 30.17
N THR A 55 -17.10 -2.54 30.89
CA THR A 55 -17.52 -1.87 32.11
C THR A 55 -17.67 -0.38 31.84
N THR A 56 -18.81 0.17 32.19
CA THR A 56 -19.05 1.62 32.15
C THR A 56 -19.27 2.11 33.56
N ILE A 57 -18.48 3.09 33.98
CA ILE A 57 -18.61 3.79 35.27
C ILE A 57 -19.18 5.17 34.98
N GLU A 58 -20.29 5.48 35.63
CA GLU A 58 -20.89 6.83 35.62
C GLU A 58 -20.75 7.45 37.00
N LEU A 59 -20.07 8.59 37.05
CA LEU A 59 -19.85 9.37 38.29
C LEU A 59 -20.71 10.62 38.23
N THR A 60 -21.58 10.76 39.23
CA THR A 60 -22.42 11.96 39.38
C THR A 60 -21.74 12.93 40.35
N VAL A 61 -21.58 14.17 39.94
CA VAL A 61 -20.99 15.26 40.72
C VAL A 61 -22.10 16.24 41.09
N GLN A 62 -21.86 17.10 42.05
CA GLN A 62 -22.80 18.17 42.45
C GLN A 62 -23.38 18.87 41.22
N ASN A 63 -24.71 19.16 41.26
CA ASN A 63 -25.46 19.79 40.16
C ASN A 63 -25.71 18.92 38.93
N ASP A 64 -25.84 17.61 39.10
CA ASP A 64 -26.24 16.64 38.06
C ASP A 64 -25.27 16.51 36.87
N TYR A 65 -24.01 16.93 37.01
CA TYR A 65 -23.00 16.63 36.01
C TYR A 65 -22.57 15.16 36.10
N THR A 66 -22.53 14.51 34.96
CA THR A 66 -22.14 13.10 34.86
C THR A 66 -20.82 12.97 34.09
N PHE A 67 -19.83 12.31 34.69
CA PHE A 67 -18.61 11.87 34.04
C PHE A 67 -18.74 10.39 33.73
N LYS A 68 -18.31 9.99 32.53
CA LYS A 68 -18.40 8.61 32.04
C LYS A 68 -17.02 8.07 31.69
N ALA A 69 -16.68 6.91 32.24
CA ALA A 69 -15.48 6.18 31.90
C ALA A 69 -15.90 4.77 31.39
N THR A 70 -15.30 4.34 30.27
CA THR A 70 -15.57 3.01 29.69
C THR A 70 -14.25 2.26 29.57
N GLY A 71 -14.23 1.02 30.04
CA GLY A 71 -13.12 0.09 29.91
C GLY A 71 -13.60 -1.26 29.39
N SER A 72 -12.70 -2.04 28.83
CA SER A 72 -12.99 -3.39 28.35
C SER A 72 -11.88 -4.34 28.75
N ARG A 73 -12.27 -5.57 29.17
CA ARG A 73 -11.31 -6.65 29.42
C ARG A 73 -11.72 -7.91 28.69
N VAL A 74 -10.73 -8.66 28.22
CA VAL A 74 -10.95 -9.96 27.61
C VAL A 74 -11.20 -11.00 28.71
N ILE A 75 -12.38 -11.63 28.71
CA ILE A 75 -12.72 -12.75 29.62
C ILE A 75 -12.27 -14.06 29.03
N PHE A 76 -12.55 -14.25 27.74
CA PHE A 76 -12.17 -15.45 27.00
C PHE A 76 -11.52 -15.03 25.67
N PRO A 77 -10.25 -15.41 25.43
CA PRO A 77 -9.52 -14.93 24.27
C PRO A 77 -10.08 -15.48 22.95
N GLY A 78 -10.66 -16.69 22.92
CA GLY A 78 -11.17 -17.26 21.68
C GLY A 78 -10.15 -17.22 20.55
N PHE A 79 -10.56 -16.75 19.36
CA PHE A 79 -9.70 -16.66 18.19
C PHE A 79 -8.47 -15.74 18.38
N SER A 80 -8.55 -14.76 19.28
CA SER A 80 -7.43 -13.84 19.52
C SER A 80 -6.22 -14.49 20.19
N ALA A 81 -6.36 -15.73 20.68
CA ALA A 81 -5.24 -16.51 21.17
C ALA A 81 -4.23 -16.88 20.06
N VAL A 82 -4.68 -16.94 18.82
CA VAL A 82 -3.86 -17.30 17.66
C VAL A 82 -3.66 -16.11 16.71
N TYR A 83 -4.71 -15.29 16.56
CA TYR A 83 -4.72 -14.15 15.68
C TYR A 83 -4.78 -12.85 16.49
N GLU A 84 -3.61 -12.30 16.81
CA GLU A 84 -3.54 -10.97 17.43
C GLU A 84 -3.79 -9.92 16.36
N ASP A 85 -4.91 -9.23 16.46
CA ASP A 85 -5.10 -7.98 15.71
C ASP A 85 -4.14 -6.95 16.34
N THR A 86 -3.26 -6.37 15.54
CA THR A 86 -2.13 -5.52 15.97
C THR A 86 -2.55 -4.21 16.66
N LYS A 87 -3.85 -3.99 16.83
CA LYS A 87 -4.42 -2.90 17.61
C LYS A 87 -4.87 -3.39 18.99
N LYS A 88 -3.95 -3.84 19.81
CA LYS A 88 -4.14 -3.75 21.25
C LYS A 88 -3.95 -2.26 21.61
N GLU A 89 -4.99 -1.44 21.44
CA GLU A 89 -5.13 -0.30 22.30
C GLU A 89 -5.28 -0.89 23.70
N ASP A 90 -4.35 -0.58 24.58
CA ASP A 90 -4.48 -0.88 26.00
C ASP A 90 -5.69 -0.11 26.51
N ALA A 91 -6.87 -0.72 26.36
CA ALA A 91 -8.09 -0.14 26.92
C ALA A 91 -7.87 0.04 28.42
N PRO A 92 -8.10 1.22 28.99
CA PRO A 92 -7.85 1.46 30.39
C PRO A 92 -8.62 0.45 31.24
N GLN A 93 -7.87 -0.25 32.10
CA GLN A 93 -8.49 -1.14 33.07
C GLN A 93 -9.15 -0.29 34.16
N LEU A 94 -10.46 -0.32 34.20
CA LEU A 94 -11.22 0.37 35.24
C LEU A 94 -11.20 -0.43 36.54
N PRO A 95 -11.14 0.24 37.71
CA PRO A 95 -11.23 -0.42 38.99
C PRO A 95 -12.62 -1.05 39.18
N ALA A 96 -12.68 -2.10 39.97
CA ALA A 96 -13.94 -2.72 40.37
C ALA A 96 -14.65 -1.82 41.39
N LEU A 97 -15.64 -1.05 40.94
CA LEU A 97 -16.47 -0.17 41.79
C LEU A 97 -17.87 -0.77 41.96
N LYS A 98 -18.48 -0.52 43.10
CA LYS A 98 -19.87 -0.85 43.39
C LYS A 98 -20.75 0.39 43.23
N LYS A 99 -22.03 0.19 43.07
CA LYS A 99 -23.00 1.28 43.03
C LYS A 99 -22.95 2.07 44.35
N ASN A 100 -22.83 3.41 44.23
CA ASN A 100 -22.72 4.38 45.32
C ASN A 100 -21.35 4.40 46.04
N ASP A 101 -20.31 3.78 45.47
CA ASP A 101 -18.95 4.03 45.97
C ASP A 101 -18.57 5.50 45.73
N ALA A 102 -17.90 6.11 46.74
CA ALA A 102 -17.44 7.48 46.64
C ALA A 102 -16.11 7.54 45.85
N ALA A 103 -16.01 8.50 44.93
CA ALA A 103 -14.77 8.83 44.24
C ALA A 103 -14.30 10.25 44.58
N HIS A 104 -12.98 10.42 44.73
CA HIS A 104 -12.38 11.73 45.00
C HIS A 104 -11.68 12.23 43.73
N THR A 105 -12.00 13.48 43.35
CA THR A 105 -11.30 14.14 42.25
C THR A 105 -9.87 14.47 42.67
N VAL A 106 -8.89 13.94 41.92
CA VAL A 106 -7.46 14.24 42.14
C VAL A 106 -7.07 15.45 41.31
N GLU A 107 -7.44 15.46 40.04
CA GLU A 107 -7.11 16.52 39.09
C GLU A 107 -8.15 16.58 37.99
N VAL A 108 -8.41 17.75 37.42
CA VAL A 108 -9.24 17.97 36.24
C VAL A 108 -8.35 18.48 35.13
N LEU A 109 -8.22 17.65 34.07
CA LEU A 109 -7.41 17.95 32.89
C LEU A 109 -8.35 18.29 31.71
N PRO A 110 -8.58 19.57 31.41
CA PRO A 110 -9.40 19.96 30.27
C PRO A 110 -8.62 19.80 28.99
N GLU A 111 -9.12 18.95 28.09
CA GLU A 111 -8.54 18.73 26.75
C GLU A 111 -9.57 19.08 25.68
N GLN A 112 -9.13 19.84 24.70
CA GLN A 112 -9.97 20.16 23.53
C GLN A 112 -9.67 19.15 22.41
N HIS A 113 -10.73 18.49 21.94
CA HIS A 113 -10.66 17.56 20.80
C HIS A 113 -11.56 18.05 19.68
N PHE A 114 -11.15 17.77 18.44
CA PHE A 114 -11.95 18.05 17.24
C PHE A 114 -12.26 16.75 16.53
N THR A 115 -13.43 16.69 15.91
CA THR A 115 -13.78 15.57 15.04
C THR A 115 -12.82 15.52 13.85
N GLN A 116 -12.34 14.32 13.53
CA GLN A 116 -11.47 14.10 12.40
C GLN A 116 -12.28 13.69 11.16
N PRO A 117 -11.88 14.11 9.96
CA PRO A 117 -12.50 13.62 8.73
C PRO A 117 -12.23 12.11 8.57
N PRO A 118 -13.03 11.42 7.71
CA PRO A 118 -12.73 10.04 7.39
C PRO A 118 -11.28 9.88 6.90
N PRO A 119 -10.58 8.82 7.31
CA PRO A 119 -9.20 8.58 6.87
C PRO A 119 -9.16 8.34 5.36
N ARG A 120 -8.04 8.69 4.72
CA ARG A 120 -7.78 8.32 3.32
C ARG A 120 -7.71 6.80 3.17
N TYR A 121 -8.06 6.32 1.99
CA TYR A 121 -7.96 4.90 1.69
C TYR A 121 -6.52 4.37 1.81
N SER A 122 -6.38 3.25 2.47
CA SER A 122 -5.23 2.35 2.34
C SER A 122 -5.52 1.30 1.26
N GLU A 123 -4.52 0.53 0.83
CA GLU A 123 -4.73 -0.59 -0.09
C GLU A 123 -5.83 -1.54 0.43
N ALA A 124 -5.75 -1.92 1.70
CA ALA A 124 -6.71 -2.83 2.31
C ALA A 124 -8.13 -2.24 2.42
N SER A 125 -8.26 -0.96 2.82
CA SER A 125 -9.59 -0.33 2.94
C SER A 125 -10.21 -0.05 1.58
N LEU A 126 -9.40 0.24 0.53
CA LEU A 126 -9.92 0.41 -0.82
C LEU A 126 -10.43 -0.92 -1.39
N ILE A 127 -9.68 -2.02 -1.23
CA ILE A 127 -10.13 -3.35 -1.65
C ILE A 127 -11.44 -3.72 -0.94
N LYS A 128 -11.54 -3.47 0.37
CA LYS A 128 -12.76 -3.72 1.14
C LYS A 128 -13.95 -2.94 0.58
N THR A 129 -13.76 -1.65 0.27
CA THR A 129 -14.82 -0.83 -0.31
C THR A 129 -15.22 -1.30 -1.72
N LEU A 130 -14.25 -1.69 -2.57
CA LEU A 130 -14.54 -2.27 -3.88
C LEU A 130 -15.36 -3.55 -3.77
N GLU A 131 -15.01 -4.43 -2.82
CA GLU A 131 -15.75 -5.67 -2.52
C GLU A 131 -17.18 -5.37 -2.04
N GLU A 132 -17.34 -4.43 -1.11
CA GLU A 132 -18.65 -4.00 -0.58
C GLU A 132 -19.56 -3.40 -1.66
N LEU A 133 -18.96 -2.71 -2.63
CA LEU A 133 -19.68 -2.13 -3.77
C LEU A 133 -19.89 -3.12 -4.93
N GLY A 134 -19.35 -4.33 -4.87
CA GLY A 134 -19.42 -5.32 -5.94
C GLY A 134 -18.55 -5.01 -7.15
N ILE A 135 -17.58 -4.12 -7.02
CA ILE A 135 -16.67 -3.68 -8.09
C ILE A 135 -15.41 -4.54 -8.09
N GLY A 136 -15.13 -5.20 -9.22
CA GLY A 136 -13.99 -6.09 -9.37
C GLY A 136 -14.18 -7.48 -8.76
N ARG A 137 -13.16 -8.29 -8.89
CA ARG A 137 -13.11 -9.69 -8.42
C ARG A 137 -11.73 -9.94 -7.79
N PRO A 138 -11.50 -11.03 -7.04
CA PRO A 138 -10.21 -11.31 -6.41
C PRO A 138 -9.01 -11.19 -7.34
N SER A 139 -9.16 -11.57 -8.62
CA SER A 139 -8.12 -11.47 -9.63
C SER A 139 -7.82 -10.06 -10.12
N THR A 140 -8.75 -9.11 -9.95
CA THR A 140 -8.64 -7.74 -10.48
C THR A 140 -8.28 -6.68 -9.44
N TYR A 141 -8.46 -6.95 -8.14
CA TYR A 141 -8.18 -5.93 -7.10
C TYR A 141 -6.73 -5.44 -7.12
N ALA A 142 -5.75 -6.34 -7.15
CA ALA A 142 -4.35 -5.94 -7.19
C ALA A 142 -3.98 -5.17 -8.49
N PRO A 143 -4.38 -5.64 -9.70
CA PRO A 143 -4.21 -4.87 -10.95
C PRO A 143 -4.85 -3.48 -10.93
N ILE A 144 -6.02 -3.30 -10.30
CA ILE A 144 -6.65 -1.98 -10.16
C ILE A 144 -5.75 -1.04 -9.35
N LEU A 145 -5.28 -1.49 -8.17
CA LEU A 145 -4.40 -0.70 -7.32
C LEU A 145 -3.09 -0.34 -8.03
N ASP A 146 -2.46 -1.32 -8.69
CA ASP A 146 -1.23 -1.10 -9.45
C ASP A 146 -1.44 -0.10 -10.61
N THR A 147 -2.59 -0.15 -11.26
CA THR A 147 -2.92 0.74 -12.38
C THR A 147 -3.06 2.19 -11.93
N ILE A 148 -3.81 2.47 -10.87
CA ILE A 148 -4.00 3.84 -10.40
C ILE A 148 -2.70 4.48 -9.90
N VAL A 149 -1.79 3.69 -9.31
CA VAL A 149 -0.47 4.16 -8.87
C VAL A 149 0.49 4.31 -10.05
N SER A 150 0.56 3.32 -10.96
CA SER A 150 1.49 3.34 -12.09
C SER A 150 1.17 4.44 -13.11
N ARG A 151 -0.11 4.82 -13.23
CA ARG A 151 -0.57 5.96 -14.04
C ARG A 151 -0.48 7.30 -13.33
N ASN A 152 0.04 7.33 -12.10
CA ASN A 152 0.12 8.54 -11.27
C ASN A 152 -1.23 9.24 -11.03
N TYR A 153 -2.33 8.51 -10.98
CA TYR A 153 -3.62 9.06 -10.56
C TYR A 153 -3.68 9.24 -9.04
N VAL A 154 -2.96 8.39 -8.31
CA VAL A 154 -2.75 8.49 -6.87
C VAL A 154 -1.28 8.24 -6.52
N GLU A 155 -0.84 8.82 -5.40
CA GLU A 155 0.45 8.51 -4.76
C GLU A 155 0.19 7.73 -3.47
N ASN A 156 1.01 6.70 -3.21
CA ASN A 156 0.95 5.94 -1.95
C ASN A 156 1.97 6.52 -0.96
N THR A 157 1.49 7.35 -0.04
CA THR A 157 2.30 7.99 1.01
C THR A 157 1.84 7.49 2.38
N ASN A 158 2.76 7.00 3.20
CA ASN A 158 2.45 6.45 4.54
C ASN A 158 1.35 5.36 4.52
N LYS A 159 1.33 4.51 3.49
CA LYS A 159 0.32 3.47 3.25
C LYS A 159 -1.10 4.01 2.99
N GLN A 160 -1.24 5.26 2.61
CA GLN A 160 -2.50 5.89 2.22
C GLN A 160 -2.42 6.41 0.80
N PHE A 161 -3.51 6.31 0.06
CA PHE A 161 -3.62 6.88 -1.28
C PHE A 161 -3.99 8.35 -1.21
N ILE A 162 -3.20 9.17 -1.88
CA ILE A 162 -3.43 10.60 -2.03
C ILE A 162 -3.69 10.85 -3.52
N PRO A 163 -4.86 11.36 -3.93
CA PRO A 163 -5.11 11.75 -5.31
C PRO A 163 -4.12 12.82 -5.78
N THR A 164 -3.67 12.70 -7.01
CA THR A 164 -2.82 13.70 -7.67
C THR A 164 -3.66 14.70 -8.44
N GLU A 165 -3.08 15.84 -8.87
CA GLU A 165 -3.74 16.78 -9.77
C GLU A 165 -4.19 16.08 -11.08
N LEU A 166 -3.35 15.19 -11.64
CA LEU A 166 -3.71 14.40 -12.80
C LEU A 166 -4.92 13.48 -12.53
N GLY A 167 -4.97 12.87 -11.35
CA GLY A 167 -6.10 12.04 -10.93
C GLY A 167 -7.41 12.82 -10.93
N PHE A 168 -7.44 14.02 -10.37
CA PHE A 168 -8.62 14.88 -10.38
C PHE A 168 -9.04 15.24 -11.80
N VAL A 169 -8.12 15.75 -12.63
CA VAL A 169 -8.42 16.13 -14.02
C VAL A 169 -9.00 14.96 -14.82
N VAL A 170 -8.42 13.76 -14.67
CA VAL A 170 -8.94 12.56 -15.36
C VAL A 170 -10.34 12.19 -14.87
N VAL A 171 -10.59 12.25 -13.57
CA VAL A 171 -11.91 11.94 -13.00
C VAL A 171 -12.94 12.98 -13.44
N ASP A 172 -12.61 14.27 -13.38
CA ASP A 172 -13.52 15.36 -13.80
C ASP A 172 -13.90 15.22 -15.28
N PHE A 173 -12.94 14.90 -16.14
CA PHE A 173 -13.19 14.60 -17.54
C PHE A 173 -14.12 13.40 -17.74
N LEU A 174 -13.83 12.29 -17.04
CA LEU A 174 -14.62 11.08 -17.16
C LEU A 174 -16.06 11.30 -16.65
N ILE A 175 -16.25 12.08 -15.60
CA ILE A 175 -17.59 12.44 -15.10
C ILE A 175 -18.33 13.31 -16.12
N ALA A 176 -17.63 14.25 -16.77
CA ALA A 176 -18.26 15.17 -17.73
C ALA A 176 -18.72 14.48 -19.02
N TYR A 177 -17.97 13.50 -19.53
CA TYR A 177 -18.20 12.89 -20.84
C TYR A 177 -18.62 11.42 -20.81
N PHE A 178 -18.38 10.72 -19.69
CA PHE A 178 -18.63 9.28 -19.52
C PHE A 178 -19.39 8.99 -18.22
N GLU A 179 -20.32 9.86 -17.84
CA GLU A 179 -21.04 9.80 -16.56
C GLU A 179 -21.69 8.45 -16.30
N LYS A 180 -22.28 7.83 -17.34
CA LYS A 180 -22.98 6.55 -17.22
C LYS A 180 -22.02 5.41 -16.95
N ILE A 181 -20.81 5.44 -17.56
CA ILE A 181 -19.82 4.37 -17.48
C ILE A 181 -18.97 4.49 -16.20
N ILE A 182 -18.68 5.71 -15.74
CA ILE A 182 -17.81 5.93 -14.58
C ILE A 182 -18.52 5.74 -13.23
N ASN A 183 -19.78 5.45 -13.25
CA ASN A 183 -20.57 5.28 -12.04
C ASN A 183 -20.35 3.88 -11.42
N THR A 184 -20.30 3.83 -10.10
CA THR A 184 -20.04 2.60 -9.33
C THR A 184 -21.14 1.54 -9.52
N SER A 185 -22.40 1.95 -9.71
CA SER A 185 -23.51 1.03 -9.98
C SER A 185 -23.36 0.37 -11.35
N PHE A 186 -22.97 1.12 -12.37
CA PHE A 186 -22.74 0.57 -13.71
C PHE A 186 -21.65 -0.50 -13.71
N THR A 187 -20.52 -0.25 -13.06
CA THR A 187 -19.43 -1.22 -12.99
C THR A 187 -19.87 -2.50 -12.26
N ARG A 188 -20.63 -2.38 -11.16
CA ARG A 188 -21.20 -3.53 -10.46
C ARG A 188 -22.17 -4.30 -11.36
N ASP A 189 -23.08 -3.61 -12.01
CA ASP A 189 -24.12 -4.22 -12.84
C ASP A 189 -23.47 -4.99 -14.02
N LEU A 190 -22.42 -4.41 -14.63
CA LEU A 190 -21.63 -5.08 -15.67
C LEU A 190 -20.92 -6.34 -15.16
N GLU A 191 -20.37 -6.32 -13.95
CA GLU A 191 -19.77 -7.51 -13.32
C GLU A 191 -20.83 -8.62 -13.07
N GLU A 192 -22.06 -8.22 -12.69
CA GLU A 192 -23.18 -9.15 -12.51
C GLU A 192 -23.65 -9.74 -13.87
N GLU A 193 -23.65 -8.94 -14.92
CA GLU A 193 -23.94 -9.41 -16.28
C GLU A 193 -22.88 -10.40 -16.80
N LEU A 194 -21.58 -10.18 -16.48
CA LEU A 194 -20.52 -11.14 -16.80
C LEU A 194 -20.70 -12.47 -16.05
N ASP A 195 -21.13 -12.42 -14.78
CA ASP A 195 -21.48 -13.62 -14.00
C ASP A 195 -22.73 -14.32 -14.57
N ALA A 196 -23.69 -13.55 -15.12
CA ALA A 196 -24.88 -14.13 -15.80
C ALA A 196 -24.49 -14.85 -17.10
N ILE A 197 -23.53 -14.33 -17.87
CA ILE A 197 -22.96 -15.02 -19.04
C ILE A 197 -22.29 -16.32 -18.60
N ALA A 198 -21.47 -16.30 -17.56
CA ALA A 198 -20.77 -17.47 -17.05
C ALA A 198 -21.73 -18.57 -16.58
N SER A 199 -22.90 -18.19 -16.04
CA SER A 199 -23.97 -19.11 -15.60
C SER A 199 -24.95 -19.49 -16.71
N GLY A 200 -24.78 -19.01 -17.95
CA GLY A 200 -25.64 -19.29 -19.08
C GLY A 200 -27.02 -18.62 -19.07
N LYS A 201 -27.20 -17.59 -18.22
CA LYS A 201 -28.45 -16.82 -18.12
C LYS A 201 -28.53 -15.68 -19.12
N ASP A 202 -27.41 -15.21 -19.63
CA ASP A 202 -27.31 -14.19 -20.67
C ASP A 202 -26.26 -14.54 -21.71
N THR A 203 -26.19 -13.74 -22.79
CA THR A 203 -25.28 -13.98 -23.90
C THR A 203 -24.24 -12.86 -24.02
N TYR A 204 -23.01 -13.24 -24.35
CA TYR A 204 -21.90 -12.30 -24.56
C TYR A 204 -22.25 -11.19 -25.57
N LEU A 205 -22.90 -11.54 -26.70
CA LEU A 205 -23.24 -10.56 -27.73
C LEU A 205 -24.22 -9.53 -27.25
N LYS A 206 -25.21 -9.91 -26.46
CA LYS A 206 -26.21 -8.98 -25.92
C LYS A 206 -25.54 -8.00 -24.97
N VAL A 207 -24.84 -8.46 -23.95
CA VAL A 207 -24.14 -7.63 -22.97
C VAL A 207 -23.16 -6.67 -23.65
N LEU A 208 -22.39 -7.17 -24.63
CA LEU A 208 -21.42 -6.33 -25.36
C LEU A 208 -22.14 -5.27 -26.22
N SER A 209 -23.25 -5.62 -26.88
CA SER A 209 -24.01 -4.67 -27.72
C SER A 209 -24.65 -3.57 -26.88
N ASP A 210 -25.26 -3.95 -25.76
CA ASP A 210 -25.90 -3.01 -24.85
C ASP A 210 -24.87 -2.02 -24.26
N PHE A 211 -23.70 -2.50 -23.87
CA PHE A 211 -22.57 -1.67 -23.44
C PHE A 211 -22.09 -0.74 -24.55
N TYR A 212 -21.86 -1.30 -25.76
CA TYR A 212 -21.24 -0.56 -26.85
C TYR A 212 -22.16 0.55 -27.38
N GLU A 213 -23.46 0.37 -27.37
CA GLU A 213 -24.42 1.40 -27.79
C GLU A 213 -24.28 2.68 -26.91
N VAL A 214 -24.19 2.51 -25.60
CA VAL A 214 -23.99 3.63 -24.67
C VAL A 214 -22.61 4.24 -24.83
N PHE A 215 -21.57 3.39 -24.88
CA PHE A 215 -20.18 3.83 -24.98
C PHE A 215 -19.89 4.56 -26.29
N ALA A 216 -20.39 4.07 -27.44
CA ALA A 216 -20.15 4.68 -28.73
C ALA A 216 -20.71 6.11 -28.79
N LYS A 217 -21.90 6.33 -28.20
CA LYS A 217 -22.51 7.64 -28.13
C LYS A 217 -21.71 8.61 -27.26
N GLU A 218 -21.32 8.19 -26.05
CA GLU A 218 -20.49 9.03 -25.15
C GLU A 218 -19.11 9.30 -25.77
N LEU A 219 -18.57 8.36 -26.55
CA LEU A 219 -17.29 8.53 -27.25
C LEU A 219 -17.42 9.54 -28.40
N GLU A 220 -18.54 9.56 -29.14
CA GLU A 220 -18.81 10.54 -30.18
C GLU A 220 -18.94 11.94 -29.56
N ASP A 221 -19.70 12.07 -28.49
CA ASP A 221 -19.85 13.34 -27.73
C ASP A 221 -18.49 13.84 -27.18
N ALA A 222 -17.61 12.93 -26.79
CA ALA A 222 -16.27 13.27 -26.30
C ALA A 222 -15.25 13.58 -27.41
N SER A 223 -15.51 13.16 -28.67
CA SER A 223 -14.57 13.34 -29.79
C SER A 223 -14.46 14.78 -30.28
N ASP A 224 -15.52 15.57 -30.07
CA ASP A 224 -15.57 16.98 -30.44
C ASP A 224 -14.88 17.90 -29.41
N VAL A 225 -14.46 17.33 -28.31
CA VAL A 225 -13.68 18.08 -27.32
C VAL A 225 -12.25 18.19 -27.82
N ASP A 226 -11.84 19.40 -28.14
CA ASP A 226 -10.41 19.70 -28.33
C ASP A 226 -9.62 19.07 -27.20
N ARG A 227 -8.45 18.48 -27.53
CA ARG A 227 -7.56 17.91 -26.51
C ARG A 227 -7.66 18.75 -25.28
N ILE A 228 -8.20 18.18 -24.19
CA ILE A 228 -8.34 18.92 -22.96
C ILE A 228 -6.99 19.58 -22.79
N GLU A 229 -6.96 20.87 -22.93
CA GLU A 229 -5.91 21.63 -22.31
C GLU A 229 -6.08 21.33 -20.83
N ILE A 230 -5.50 20.18 -20.43
CA ILE A 230 -5.36 19.81 -19.03
C ILE A 230 -4.72 21.06 -18.46
N ALA A 231 -5.56 21.86 -17.84
CA ALA A 231 -5.41 23.26 -17.56
C ALA A 231 -3.95 23.63 -17.73
N SER A 232 -3.61 24.25 -18.84
CA SER A 232 -2.29 24.85 -19.03
C SER A 232 -2.21 25.91 -17.96
N MET A 233 -1.90 25.48 -16.72
CA MET A 233 -1.65 26.40 -15.63
C MET A 233 -0.47 27.20 -16.14
N GLU A 234 -0.73 28.46 -16.48
CA GLU A 234 0.33 29.39 -16.84
C GLU A 234 1.36 29.36 -15.71
N SER A 235 2.60 29.25 -16.07
CA SER A 235 3.67 29.39 -15.10
C SER A 235 4.28 30.78 -15.25
N ASP A 236 4.85 31.30 -14.19
CA ASP A 236 5.59 32.58 -14.21
C ASP A 236 6.92 32.48 -15.01
N GLU A 237 7.24 31.28 -15.55
CA GLU A 237 8.47 31.05 -16.30
C GLU A 237 8.28 31.34 -17.80
N THR A 238 9.29 31.93 -18.41
CA THR A 238 9.40 32.14 -19.85
C THR A 238 10.37 31.15 -20.51
N CYS A 239 10.09 30.78 -21.73
CA CYS A 239 10.92 29.89 -22.53
C CYS A 239 12.26 30.55 -22.90
N GLU A 240 13.35 29.90 -22.56
CA GLU A 240 14.73 30.40 -22.85
C GLU A 240 15.04 30.41 -24.35
N ILE A 241 14.26 29.72 -25.19
CA ILE A 241 14.52 29.62 -26.64
C ILE A 241 13.71 30.65 -27.42
N CYS A 242 12.44 30.87 -27.11
CA CYS A 242 11.54 31.72 -27.90
C CYS A 242 10.83 32.81 -27.09
N ASN A 243 11.14 32.95 -25.80
CA ASN A 243 10.56 33.90 -24.85
C ASN A 243 9.02 33.82 -24.69
N SER A 244 8.36 32.79 -25.22
CA SER A 244 6.94 32.56 -24.98
C SER A 244 6.70 32.05 -23.55
N PRO A 245 5.51 32.24 -22.95
CA PRO A 245 5.20 31.69 -21.63
C PRO A 245 5.38 30.17 -21.60
N MET A 246 5.80 29.64 -20.46
CA MET A 246 5.80 28.19 -20.24
C MET A 246 4.52 27.77 -19.52
N VAL A 247 4.02 26.61 -19.88
CA VAL A 247 2.79 26.02 -19.32
C VAL A 247 3.11 24.67 -18.68
N TYR A 248 2.42 24.36 -17.59
CA TYR A 248 2.52 23.05 -16.97
C TYR A 248 1.82 22.01 -17.83
N LYS A 249 2.52 20.92 -18.14
CA LYS A 249 1.94 19.74 -18.79
C LYS A 249 2.27 18.48 -17.98
N PHE A 250 1.40 17.46 -18.12
CA PHE A 250 1.60 16.17 -17.47
C PHE A 250 2.20 15.18 -18.47
N GLY A 251 3.29 14.55 -18.09
CA GLY A 251 3.95 13.51 -18.87
C GLY A 251 4.05 12.21 -18.09
N ARG A 252 4.63 11.19 -18.72
CA ARG A 252 4.84 9.87 -18.12
C ARG A 252 5.56 9.89 -16.77
N TYR A 253 6.35 10.93 -16.51
CA TYR A 253 7.18 11.08 -15.31
C TYR A 253 6.67 12.14 -14.33
N GLY A 254 5.44 12.63 -14.53
CA GLY A 254 4.82 13.68 -13.73
C GLY A 254 4.71 15.02 -14.46
N LYS A 255 4.44 16.07 -13.71
CA LYS A 255 4.27 17.45 -14.18
C LYS A 255 5.59 18.02 -14.69
N PHE A 256 5.57 18.70 -15.83
CA PHE A 256 6.75 19.38 -16.40
C PHE A 256 6.31 20.69 -17.06
N LEU A 257 7.25 21.60 -17.26
CA LEU A 257 7.01 22.85 -18.00
C LEU A 257 7.26 22.61 -19.49
N ALA A 258 6.34 23.03 -20.34
CA ALA A 258 6.46 23.02 -21.78
C ALA A 258 6.24 24.42 -22.34
N CYS A 259 6.90 24.73 -23.43
CA CYS A 259 6.67 25.99 -24.12
C CYS A 259 5.26 26.05 -24.69
N SER A 260 4.54 27.17 -24.50
CA SER A 260 3.18 27.39 -25.07
C SER A 260 3.19 27.45 -26.60
N ASN A 261 4.34 27.78 -27.22
CA ASN A 261 4.50 27.85 -28.67
C ASN A 261 4.82 26.47 -29.31
N PHE A 262 4.35 25.37 -28.72
CA PHE A 262 4.41 24.06 -29.37
C PHE A 262 3.37 23.98 -30.50
N PRO A 263 3.72 23.43 -31.69
CA PRO A 263 4.87 22.60 -32.03
C PRO A 263 6.12 23.35 -32.54
N GLU A 264 6.08 24.66 -32.75
CA GLU A 264 7.21 25.44 -33.28
C GLU A 264 8.39 25.43 -32.31
N CYS A 265 8.11 25.56 -31.02
CA CYS A 265 9.12 25.43 -29.95
C CYS A 265 8.83 24.20 -29.10
N LYS A 266 9.80 23.27 -29.11
CA LYS A 266 9.70 21.98 -28.36
C LYS A 266 10.42 22.02 -27.01
N ASN A 267 10.70 23.22 -26.49
CA ASN A 267 11.42 23.35 -25.21
C ASN A 267 10.58 22.84 -24.05
N THR A 268 11.19 22.01 -23.20
CA THR A 268 10.58 21.48 -21.97
C THR A 268 11.55 21.53 -20.82
N LYS A 269 11.07 21.89 -19.64
CA LYS A 269 11.85 21.88 -18.39
C LYS A 269 11.21 20.94 -17.38
N PRO A 270 11.96 20.07 -16.71
CA PRO A 270 11.43 19.30 -15.58
C PRO A 270 11.17 20.25 -14.40
N ILE A 271 10.05 20.05 -13.71
CA ILE A 271 9.80 20.73 -12.43
C ILE A 271 10.65 20.02 -11.39
N THR A 272 11.60 20.74 -10.83
CA THR A 272 12.50 20.21 -9.81
C THR A 272 12.29 20.95 -8.50
N VAL A 273 12.09 20.22 -7.42
CA VAL A 273 12.07 20.78 -6.08
C VAL A 273 13.52 20.92 -5.61
N GLY A 274 13.97 22.14 -5.46
CA GLY A 274 15.31 22.44 -4.93
C GLY A 274 15.43 21.98 -3.48
N THR A 275 16.59 21.48 -3.10
CA THR A 275 16.89 21.15 -1.69
C THR A 275 17.59 22.29 -0.95
N GLY A 276 17.92 23.39 -1.65
CA GLY A 276 18.74 24.50 -1.15
C GLY A 276 20.23 24.14 -1.00
N VAL A 277 20.64 22.93 -1.38
CA VAL A 277 22.00 22.42 -1.17
C VAL A 277 22.80 22.49 -2.45
N THR A 278 23.91 23.22 -2.43
CA THR A 278 24.85 23.32 -3.57
C THR A 278 25.47 21.95 -3.85
N CYS A 279 25.60 21.63 -5.13
CA CYS A 279 26.20 20.37 -5.56
C CYS A 279 27.70 20.30 -5.18
N PRO A 280 28.17 19.32 -4.41
CA PRO A 280 29.55 19.23 -3.96
C PRO A 280 30.51 18.88 -5.11
N LYS A 281 30.02 18.34 -6.24
CA LYS A 281 30.84 17.96 -7.39
C LYS A 281 31.14 19.14 -8.30
N CYS A 282 30.13 19.87 -8.77
CA CYS A 282 30.34 21.00 -9.69
C CYS A 282 30.38 22.36 -8.98
N LYS A 283 29.94 22.48 -7.73
CA LYS A 283 29.90 23.69 -6.91
C LYS A 283 29.07 24.86 -7.49
N GLU A 284 28.42 24.67 -8.63
CA GLU A 284 27.62 25.68 -9.32
C GLU A 284 26.15 25.31 -9.39
N GLY A 285 25.83 24.01 -9.43
CA GLY A 285 24.46 23.52 -9.48
C GLY A 285 23.89 23.25 -8.08
N GLU A 286 22.61 23.16 -8.01
CA GLU A 286 21.84 22.77 -6.82
C GLU A 286 21.44 21.29 -6.88
N ILE A 287 21.38 20.62 -5.74
CA ILE A 287 20.82 19.28 -5.66
C ILE A 287 19.31 19.39 -5.60
N VAL A 288 18.62 18.69 -6.50
CA VAL A 288 17.16 18.72 -6.66
C VAL A 288 16.56 17.32 -6.54
N GLU A 289 15.30 17.25 -6.13
CA GLU A 289 14.55 16.00 -6.12
C GLU A 289 14.22 15.53 -7.54
N ARG A 290 14.40 14.23 -7.80
CA ARG A 290 14.05 13.58 -9.07
C ARG A 290 13.42 12.22 -8.83
N LYS A 291 12.56 11.78 -9.74
CA LYS A 291 11.98 10.42 -9.74
C LYS A 291 12.70 9.54 -10.75
N SER A 292 13.12 8.36 -10.35
CA SER A 292 13.71 7.35 -11.24
C SER A 292 12.64 6.73 -12.14
N ARG A 293 13.03 5.97 -13.19
CA ARG A 293 12.08 5.25 -14.07
C ARG A 293 11.13 4.30 -13.32
N ARG A 294 11.49 3.86 -12.12
CA ARG A 294 10.69 3.00 -11.25
C ARG A 294 9.91 3.78 -10.18
N GLY A 295 9.77 5.10 -10.34
CA GLY A 295 9.06 5.98 -9.39
C GLY A 295 9.80 6.25 -8.08
N ARG A 296 11.01 5.71 -7.87
CA ARG A 296 11.76 5.94 -6.63
C ARG A 296 12.39 7.32 -6.63
N LEU A 297 12.20 8.05 -5.53
CA LEU A 297 12.82 9.35 -5.30
C LEU A 297 14.35 9.22 -5.17
N PHE A 298 15.09 10.13 -5.79
CA PHE A 298 16.51 10.31 -5.63
C PHE A 298 16.86 11.80 -5.78
N TYR A 299 18.04 12.17 -5.38
CA TYR A 299 18.52 13.55 -5.41
C TYR A 299 19.66 13.66 -6.40
N GLY A 300 19.62 14.64 -7.29
CA GLY A 300 20.65 14.83 -8.33
C GLY A 300 20.94 16.28 -8.62
N CYS A 301 22.09 16.56 -9.21
CA CYS A 301 22.43 17.91 -9.64
C CYS A 301 21.47 18.39 -10.74
N ASN A 302 21.01 19.65 -10.66
CA ASN A 302 20.15 20.26 -11.66
C ASN A 302 20.88 20.49 -13.01
N ARG A 303 22.21 20.48 -13.02
CA ARG A 303 23.03 20.62 -14.21
C ARG A 303 23.31 19.31 -14.97
N TYR A 304 22.53 18.27 -14.73
CA TYR A 304 22.61 17.06 -15.56
C TYR A 304 22.21 17.38 -17.01
N PRO A 305 22.97 16.92 -18.04
CA PRO A 305 24.01 15.89 -18.01
C PRO A 305 25.46 16.40 -17.76
N GLN A 306 25.70 17.69 -17.61
CA GLN A 306 27.03 18.24 -17.38
C GLN A 306 27.61 17.80 -16.01
N CYS A 307 26.74 17.58 -15.05
CA CYS A 307 27.10 17.06 -13.74
C CYS A 307 26.20 15.86 -13.38
N ASP A 308 26.78 14.70 -13.18
CA ASP A 308 26.12 13.42 -12.92
C ASP A 308 26.00 13.08 -11.42
N PHE A 309 26.25 14.05 -10.54
CA PHE A 309 26.19 13.83 -9.10
C PHE A 309 24.78 13.40 -8.66
N THR A 310 24.68 12.29 -7.91
CA THR A 310 23.42 11.74 -7.42
C THR A 310 23.52 11.17 -6.01
N LEU A 311 22.41 11.24 -5.25
CA LEU A 311 22.24 10.69 -3.91
C LEU A 311 20.91 9.95 -3.81
N TRP A 312 20.84 8.91 -2.99
CA TRP A 312 19.60 8.16 -2.74
C TRP A 312 18.85 8.60 -1.48
N ASP A 313 19.53 9.30 -0.58
CA ASP A 313 18.97 9.81 0.65
C ASP A 313 19.02 11.36 0.61
N LYS A 314 18.14 12.05 1.32
CA LYS A 314 17.98 13.50 1.24
C LYS A 314 19.25 14.22 1.74
N PRO A 315 19.84 15.13 0.95
CA PRO A 315 21.02 15.88 1.38
C PRO A 315 20.68 16.88 2.48
N THR A 316 21.67 17.15 3.34
CA THR A 316 21.61 18.22 4.33
C THR A 316 22.65 19.30 3.99
N HIS A 317 22.59 20.43 4.68
CA HIS A 317 23.61 21.49 4.56
C HIS A 317 24.91 21.17 5.29
N ASP A 318 24.96 20.05 6.04
CA ASP A 318 26.10 19.68 6.87
C ASP A 318 27.11 18.86 6.04
N PHE A 319 28.38 19.01 6.37
CA PHE A 319 29.48 18.23 5.78
C PHE A 319 30.09 17.32 6.86
N CYS A 320 30.58 16.17 6.44
CA CYS A 320 31.23 15.23 7.33
C CYS A 320 32.61 15.75 7.77
N GLU A 321 32.83 15.90 9.06
CA GLU A 321 34.09 16.37 9.65
C GLU A 321 35.28 15.46 9.29
N THR A 322 35.03 14.16 9.07
CA THR A 322 36.08 13.17 8.81
C THR A 322 36.52 13.13 7.34
N CYS A 323 35.61 13.32 6.38
CA CYS A 323 35.92 13.17 4.95
C CYS A 323 35.44 14.31 4.05
N GLY A 324 34.84 15.35 4.61
CA GLY A 324 34.32 16.51 3.86
C GLY A 324 33.15 16.25 2.92
N SER A 325 32.63 15.02 2.87
CA SER A 325 31.46 14.68 2.04
C SER A 325 30.18 15.21 2.67
N ILE A 326 29.18 15.49 1.82
CA ILE A 326 27.88 15.97 2.29
C ILE A 326 27.20 14.95 3.20
N MET A 327 26.52 15.43 4.25
CA MET A 327 25.69 14.56 5.10
C MET A 327 24.33 14.36 4.44
N VAL A 328 23.74 13.19 4.66
CA VAL A 328 22.40 12.84 4.19
C VAL A 328 21.53 12.39 5.35
N GLU A 329 20.25 12.62 5.24
CA GLU A 329 19.27 12.15 6.22
C GLU A 329 18.37 11.07 5.66
N LYS A 330 18.04 10.11 6.49
CA LYS A 330 17.13 9.02 6.17
C LYS A 330 16.11 8.84 7.26
N THR A 331 14.85 8.92 6.88
CA THR A 331 13.72 8.61 7.76
C THR A 331 13.42 7.12 7.67
N TYR A 332 13.41 6.46 8.81
CA TYR A 332 13.08 5.04 8.95
C TYR A 332 11.58 4.85 9.17
N LYS A 333 11.10 3.60 8.97
CA LYS A 333 9.67 3.25 9.11
C LYS A 333 9.05 3.56 10.48
N ASN A 334 9.87 3.72 11.52
CA ASN A 334 9.47 4.12 12.87
C ASN A 334 9.44 5.65 13.10
N GLY A 335 9.52 6.44 12.03
CA GLY A 335 9.53 7.90 12.09
C GLY A 335 10.86 8.53 12.51
N ILE A 336 11.84 7.74 12.91
CA ILE A 336 13.14 8.28 13.35
C ILE A 336 13.96 8.68 12.13
N THR A 337 14.39 9.94 12.05
CA THR A 337 15.33 10.44 11.04
C THR A 337 16.75 10.39 11.60
N LYS A 338 17.68 9.82 10.85
CA LYS A 338 19.12 9.78 11.20
C LYS A 338 19.94 10.42 10.10
N LYS A 339 20.93 11.25 10.51
CA LYS A 339 21.94 11.82 9.62
C LYS A 339 23.18 10.93 9.58
N PHE A 340 23.77 10.79 8.39
CA PHE A 340 25.03 10.06 8.18
C PHE A 340 25.77 10.55 6.93
N CYS A 341 27.05 10.22 6.83
CA CYS A 341 27.87 10.63 5.70
C CYS A 341 27.41 10.00 4.38
N SER A 342 27.36 10.75 3.28
CA SER A 342 27.04 10.24 1.94
C SER A 342 28.10 9.31 1.38
N ASN A 343 29.36 9.47 1.77
CA ASN A 343 30.46 8.64 1.30
C ASN A 343 30.36 7.22 1.88
N GLU A 344 30.26 6.23 1.01
CA GLU A 344 30.09 4.82 1.40
C GLU A 344 31.32 4.23 2.11
N THR A 345 32.50 4.79 1.90
CA THR A 345 33.76 4.33 2.50
C THR A 345 34.13 5.09 3.78
N CYS A 346 33.35 6.08 4.18
CA CYS A 346 33.64 6.87 5.37
C CYS A 346 33.44 6.04 6.66
N PRO A 347 34.40 6.07 7.62
CA PRO A 347 34.27 5.32 8.87
C PRO A 347 33.10 5.75 9.74
N THR A 348 32.61 7.00 9.58
CA THR A 348 31.44 7.51 10.33
C THR A 348 30.10 7.01 9.78
N ARG A 349 30.11 6.37 8.59
CA ARG A 349 28.89 5.81 8.02
C ARG A 349 28.59 4.44 8.65
N PRO A 350 27.39 4.23 9.19
CA PRO A 350 27.02 2.92 9.72
C PRO A 350 27.10 1.86 8.61
N PRO A 351 27.67 0.68 8.91
CA PRO A 351 27.85 -0.36 7.91
C PRO A 351 26.50 -0.78 7.34
N LYS A 352 26.40 -0.89 6.02
CA LYS A 352 25.23 -1.48 5.36
C LYS A 352 25.06 -2.90 5.89
N LYS A 353 23.92 -3.19 6.52
CA LYS A 353 23.57 -4.60 6.82
C LYS A 353 23.48 -5.34 5.49
N THR A 354 24.58 -5.96 5.08
CA THR A 354 24.60 -6.86 3.93
C THR A 354 23.63 -7.98 4.19
N ARG A 355 22.63 -8.13 3.35
CA ARG A 355 21.83 -9.35 3.26
C ARG A 355 22.83 -10.46 2.94
N LYS A 356 23.25 -11.26 3.92
CA LYS A 356 24.02 -12.47 3.66
C LYS A 356 23.21 -13.29 2.65
N LYS A 357 23.72 -13.45 1.44
CA LYS A 357 23.18 -14.42 0.49
C LYS A 357 23.37 -15.78 1.16
N LYS A 358 22.27 -16.41 1.55
CA LYS A 358 22.23 -17.83 1.94
C LYS A 358 22.45 -18.65 0.65
N SER A 359 23.67 -18.74 0.16
CA SER A 359 23.99 -19.57 -1.01
C SER A 359 24.78 -20.82 -0.65
N GLU A 360 25.15 -21.01 0.63
CA GLU A 360 25.93 -22.20 1.02
C GLU A 360 25.19 -23.18 1.95
N ALA A 361 24.06 -22.74 2.57
CA ALA A 361 23.26 -23.65 3.40
C ALA A 361 22.18 -24.42 2.63
N SER A 362 21.95 -24.09 1.34
CA SER A 362 20.89 -24.71 0.53
C SER A 362 21.29 -26.03 -0.14
N GLU A 363 22.59 -26.33 -0.26
CA GLU A 363 23.03 -27.59 -0.90
C GLU A 363 23.08 -28.77 0.08
N GLU A 364 23.38 -28.56 1.37
CA GLU A 364 23.31 -29.61 2.37
C GLU A 364 21.86 -29.98 2.74
N THR A 365 20.98 -29.00 2.90
CA THR A 365 19.55 -29.25 3.21
C THR A 365 18.78 -29.89 2.07
N VAL A 366 19.16 -29.64 0.80
CA VAL A 366 18.56 -30.33 -0.36
C VAL A 366 19.04 -31.79 -0.46
N LYS A 367 20.23 -32.11 0.06
CA LYS A 367 20.69 -33.51 0.14
C LYS A 367 19.96 -34.29 1.22
N GLU A 368 19.76 -33.70 2.40
CA GLU A 368 19.02 -34.36 3.50
C GLU A 368 17.53 -34.56 3.17
N SER A 369 16.88 -33.62 2.47
CA SER A 369 15.50 -33.80 2.04
C SER A 369 15.31 -34.90 0.99
N LYS A 370 16.29 -35.08 0.07
CA LYS A 370 16.29 -36.18 -0.91
C LYS A 370 16.57 -37.54 -0.27
N GLU A 371 17.37 -37.61 0.78
CA GLU A 371 17.58 -38.84 1.56
C GLU A 371 16.35 -39.21 2.37
N TYR A 372 15.63 -38.22 2.93
CA TYR A 372 14.40 -38.46 3.67
C TYR A 372 13.25 -38.95 2.76
N GLU A 373 13.13 -38.45 1.53
CA GLU A 373 12.17 -38.96 0.53
C GLU A 373 12.52 -40.40 0.10
N LYS A 374 13.76 -40.69 -0.19
CA LYS A 374 14.21 -42.07 -0.51
C LYS A 374 13.95 -43.05 0.63
N SER A 375 14.06 -42.62 1.90
CA SER A 375 13.77 -43.49 3.05
C SER A 375 12.25 -43.75 3.22
N LYS A 376 11.39 -42.86 2.76
CA LYS A 376 9.92 -43.04 2.74
C LYS A 376 9.47 -43.98 1.61
N GLU A 377 10.08 -43.89 0.44
CA GLU A 377 9.79 -44.80 -0.68
C GLU A 377 10.24 -46.24 -0.38
N SER A 378 11.38 -46.45 0.27
CA SER A 378 11.83 -47.76 0.66
C SER A 378 10.94 -48.40 1.74
N LYS A 379 10.35 -47.60 2.65
CA LYS A 379 9.38 -48.09 3.66
C LYS A 379 8.00 -48.37 3.08
N LYS A 380 7.57 -47.67 2.01
CA LYS A 380 6.31 -47.96 1.30
C LYS A 380 6.42 -49.28 0.49
N SER A 381 7.56 -49.53 -0.17
CA SER A 381 7.76 -50.75 -0.94
C SER A 381 7.91 -52.01 -0.05
N SER A 382 8.44 -51.85 1.17
CA SER A 382 8.53 -52.97 2.15
C SER A 382 7.18 -53.26 2.83
N LYS A 383 6.26 -52.31 2.92
CA LYS A 383 4.90 -52.50 3.45
C LYS A 383 3.97 -53.16 2.42
N ALA A 384 4.09 -52.79 1.15
CA ALA A 384 3.36 -53.43 0.05
C ALA A 384 3.73 -54.91 -0.15
N LYS A 385 5.01 -55.26 0.04
CA LYS A 385 5.47 -56.67 -0.04
C LYS A 385 5.06 -57.53 1.17
N LYS A 386 4.64 -56.94 2.30
CA LYS A 386 4.15 -57.71 3.47
C LYS A 386 2.63 -57.95 3.42
N GLU A 387 1.89 -57.19 2.65
CA GLU A 387 0.44 -57.39 2.48
C GLU A 387 0.09 -58.41 1.39
N GLU A 388 1.01 -58.69 0.45
CA GLU A 388 0.85 -59.75 -0.58
C GLU A 388 1.14 -61.17 -0.10
N THR A 389 1.74 -61.35 1.11
CA THR A 389 2.10 -62.67 1.65
C THR A 389 1.15 -63.18 2.72
N THR A 390 -0.03 -62.59 2.90
CA THR A 390 -1.01 -63.01 3.93
C THR A 390 -2.36 -63.39 3.32
N VAL A 391 -2.43 -63.66 2.01
CA VAL A 391 -3.61 -64.23 1.36
C VAL A 391 -3.17 -65.46 0.57
N GLU A 392 -2.93 -66.56 1.24
CA GLU A 392 -3.06 -67.95 0.84
C GLU A 392 -3.53 -68.79 2.01
#